data_28ea4dbf8a2ac01b350af3b8df048850
#
_entry.id   28ea4dbf8a2ac01b350af3b8df048850
#
_cell.length_a   1.000
_cell.length_b   1.000
_cell.length_c   1.000
_cell.angle_alpha   90.00
_cell.angle_beta   90.00
_cell.angle_gamma   90.00
#
_symmetry.space_group_name_H-M   'P 1'
#
loop_
_entity.id
_entity.type
_entity.pdbx_description
1 polymer ?
#
loop_
_entity_poly.entity_id
_entity_poly.type
_entity_poly.pdbx_seq_one_letter_code
_entity_poly.pdbx_strand_id
1 'polypeptide(L)'
;MDNTEYSLLKNLADTGIKDHSKAREAYEALYPVWKEGNLPVRLNNSFAWVIYYHVRHEQATMPSLEMRQALAAYLSLDNERPSRLHSRILLMATRLKARDAEFKFGKFFEMWGMDNLTDEDWQQDKKEGREGTVTFVSVAEHAIRLYAKELHEARAKEFNPDFEPLLVKAIKQYPTQSLYKYYLARLYAATGRKAKAVKAYKKLALITGQSYIWSDLAALLTGPVQRKAALCKALLLQRDVNKTGRLHLGLAQLLIKENKFPEAACELRQYRDIYTRNGWHLSDYYQRLRQSVPADTQPVRDNRSLYQASLAVLDNFLYSDLPEVPLTLTTEFTDRRGNMSARLVTDDGKAVFLPASRLLTDAQGVRVRHYLARIVNPDDRPKVITLRPYS
;
A
#
# COMPACT_ATOMS: atom_id res chain seq x y z
N MET A 1 42.84 -20.87 -19.34
CA MET A 1 43.59 -20.09 -18.32
C MET A 1 44.68 -20.95 -17.73
N ASP A 2 45.91 -20.51 -17.79
CA ASP A 2 47.06 -21.19 -17.18
C ASP A 2 47.19 -20.80 -15.65
N ASN A 3 48.10 -21.48 -14.95
CA ASN A 3 48.28 -21.25 -13.49
C ASN A 3 48.83 -19.85 -13.16
N THR A 4 49.59 -19.25 -14.08
CA THR A 4 50.19 -17.93 -13.90
C THR A 4 49.09 -16.85 -13.99
N GLU A 5 48.28 -16.95 -15.02
CA GLU A 5 47.11 -16.07 -15.25
C GLU A 5 46.11 -16.16 -14.11
N TYR A 6 45.80 -17.38 -13.68
CA TYR A 6 44.95 -17.59 -12.48
C TYR A 6 45.50 -16.91 -11.22
N SER A 7 46.81 -17.10 -10.96
CA SER A 7 47.46 -16.50 -9.78
C SER A 7 47.46 -14.98 -9.84
N LEU A 8 47.66 -14.40 -11.02
CA LEU A 8 47.57 -12.94 -11.22
C LEU A 8 46.16 -12.41 -10.92
N LEU A 9 45.13 -12.98 -11.52
CA LEU A 9 43.74 -12.55 -11.29
C LEU A 9 43.32 -12.70 -9.84
N LYS A 10 43.76 -13.80 -9.18
CA LYS A 10 43.50 -14.02 -7.76
C LYS A 10 44.16 -12.94 -6.90
N ASN A 11 45.45 -12.61 -7.16
CA ASN A 11 46.15 -11.57 -6.44
C ASN A 11 45.52 -10.19 -6.61
N LEU A 12 45.04 -9.86 -7.82
CA LEU A 12 44.30 -8.63 -8.10
C LEU A 12 42.98 -8.58 -7.33
N ALA A 13 42.21 -9.67 -7.32
CA ALA A 13 41.00 -9.77 -6.54
C ALA A 13 41.23 -9.59 -5.06
N ASP A 14 42.22 -10.31 -4.48
CA ASP A 14 42.57 -10.23 -3.06
C ASP A 14 43.05 -8.82 -2.67
N THR A 15 43.77 -8.15 -3.59
CA THR A 15 44.23 -6.78 -3.40
C THR A 15 43.04 -5.81 -3.37
N GLY A 16 42.13 -5.90 -4.35
CA GLY A 16 40.92 -5.04 -4.40
C GLY A 16 39.94 -5.28 -3.25
N ILE A 17 39.94 -6.49 -2.65
CA ILE A 17 39.13 -6.81 -1.46
C ILE A 17 39.76 -6.21 -0.21
N LYS A 18 41.10 -6.25 -0.06
CA LYS A 18 41.82 -5.69 1.08
C LYS A 18 41.93 -4.17 1.04
N ASP A 19 42.22 -3.63 -0.13
CA ASP A 19 42.30 -2.20 -0.41
C ASP A 19 41.22 -1.79 -1.38
N HIS A 20 40.12 -1.25 -0.85
CA HIS A 20 38.92 -0.92 -1.63
C HIS A 20 39.19 0.18 -2.68
N SER A 21 40.27 0.97 -2.56
CA SER A 21 40.66 1.95 -3.57
C SER A 21 41.14 1.28 -4.88
N LYS A 22 41.60 0.03 -4.76
CA LYS A 22 42.04 -0.81 -5.90
C LYS A 22 40.94 -1.74 -6.45
N ALA A 23 39.76 -1.67 -5.89
CA ALA A 23 38.63 -2.52 -6.34
C ALA A 23 38.26 -2.28 -7.80
N ARG A 24 38.43 -1.06 -8.29
CA ARG A 24 38.23 -0.71 -9.72
C ARG A 24 39.22 -1.45 -10.62
N GLU A 25 40.50 -1.38 -10.31
CA GLU A 25 41.57 -2.07 -11.08
C GLU A 25 41.31 -3.58 -11.13
N ALA A 26 40.96 -4.18 -9.98
CA ALA A 26 40.59 -5.59 -9.91
C ALA A 26 39.33 -5.91 -10.76
N TYR A 27 38.35 -5.03 -10.74
CA TYR A 27 37.13 -5.20 -11.54
C TYR A 27 37.42 -5.14 -13.04
N GLU A 28 38.21 -4.15 -13.48
CA GLU A 28 38.61 -3.97 -14.88
C GLU A 28 39.42 -5.16 -15.41
N ALA A 29 40.16 -5.85 -14.57
CA ALA A 29 40.89 -7.07 -14.94
C ALA A 29 40.00 -8.33 -14.98
N LEU A 30 39.08 -8.50 -14.04
CA LEU A 30 38.25 -9.71 -13.91
C LEU A 30 37.01 -9.69 -14.81
N TYR A 31 36.43 -8.50 -15.02
CA TYR A 31 35.17 -8.37 -15.78
C TYR A 31 35.27 -8.85 -17.24
N PRO A 32 36.31 -8.53 -18.02
CA PRO A 32 36.45 -9.07 -19.38
C PRO A 32 36.56 -10.60 -19.40
N VAL A 33 37.35 -11.18 -18.48
CA VAL A 33 37.52 -12.64 -18.36
C VAL A 33 36.19 -13.33 -18.03
N TRP A 34 35.42 -12.75 -17.11
CA TRP A 34 34.07 -13.20 -16.81
C TRP A 34 33.15 -13.09 -18.05
N LYS A 35 33.18 -11.96 -18.73
CA LYS A 35 32.29 -11.68 -19.89
C LYS A 35 32.55 -12.66 -21.06
N GLU A 36 33.77 -13.12 -21.22
CA GLU A 36 34.13 -14.14 -22.20
C GLU A 36 33.80 -15.58 -21.74
N GLY A 37 33.28 -15.75 -20.52
CA GLY A 37 32.98 -17.06 -19.95
C GLY A 37 34.20 -17.83 -19.47
N ASN A 38 35.36 -17.17 -19.35
CA ASN A 38 36.65 -17.77 -19.03
C ASN A 38 37.02 -17.67 -17.55
N LEU A 39 36.17 -17.04 -16.70
CA LEU A 39 36.48 -16.88 -15.28
C LEU A 39 36.33 -18.22 -14.54
N PRO A 40 37.40 -18.71 -13.89
CA PRO A 40 37.31 -19.93 -13.09
C PRO A 40 36.31 -19.83 -11.95
N VAL A 41 35.49 -20.86 -11.72
CA VAL A 41 34.48 -20.93 -10.65
C VAL A 41 35.08 -20.60 -9.27
N ARG A 42 36.34 -20.97 -9.01
CA ARG A 42 37.07 -20.65 -7.76
C ARG A 42 37.24 -19.15 -7.49
N LEU A 43 37.15 -18.31 -8.55
CA LEU A 43 37.23 -16.85 -8.44
C LEU A 43 35.87 -16.17 -8.30
N ASN A 44 34.74 -16.89 -8.43
CA ASN A 44 33.41 -16.29 -8.39
C ASN A 44 33.15 -15.51 -7.07
N ASN A 45 33.50 -16.11 -5.94
CA ASN A 45 33.35 -15.42 -4.65
C ASN A 45 34.25 -14.17 -4.54
N SER A 46 35.51 -14.27 -4.96
CA SER A 46 36.42 -13.12 -4.95
C SER A 46 35.94 -12.02 -5.88
N PHE A 47 35.51 -12.39 -7.10
CA PHE A 47 34.96 -11.41 -8.04
C PHE A 47 33.65 -10.78 -7.54
N ALA A 48 32.79 -11.54 -6.88
CA ALA A 48 31.58 -11.00 -6.25
C ALA A 48 31.90 -9.92 -5.20
N TRP A 49 32.93 -10.12 -4.37
CA TRP A 49 33.42 -9.10 -3.42
C TRP A 49 34.06 -7.90 -4.12
N VAL A 50 34.83 -8.12 -5.18
CA VAL A 50 35.41 -7.04 -6.01
C VAL A 50 34.30 -6.18 -6.61
N ILE A 51 33.26 -6.78 -7.18
CA ILE A 51 32.07 -6.05 -7.68
C ILE A 51 31.47 -5.18 -6.58
N TYR A 52 31.28 -5.74 -5.37
CA TYR A 52 30.72 -5.00 -4.26
C TYR A 52 31.57 -3.79 -3.88
N TYR A 53 32.89 -3.97 -3.70
CA TYR A 53 33.75 -2.88 -3.28
C TYR A 53 33.96 -1.83 -4.37
N HIS A 54 34.05 -2.23 -5.64
CA HIS A 54 34.07 -1.31 -6.77
C HIS A 54 32.83 -0.42 -6.80
N VAL A 55 31.63 -1.02 -6.80
CA VAL A 55 30.37 -0.27 -6.82
C VAL A 55 30.24 0.59 -5.56
N ARG A 56 30.62 0.10 -4.37
CA ARG A 56 30.53 0.83 -3.12
C ARG A 56 31.43 2.06 -3.10
N HIS A 57 32.67 1.91 -3.58
CA HIS A 57 33.66 2.98 -3.56
C HIS A 57 33.27 4.11 -4.51
N GLU A 58 32.77 3.76 -5.68
CA GLU A 58 32.42 4.71 -6.73
C GLU A 58 30.91 5.04 -6.82
N GLN A 59 30.12 4.59 -5.86
CA GLN A 59 28.67 4.68 -5.91
C GLN A 59 28.13 6.10 -6.24
N ALA A 60 28.81 7.15 -5.79
CA ALA A 60 28.38 8.53 -6.00
C ALA A 60 28.60 9.02 -7.45
N THR A 61 29.66 8.56 -8.10
CA THR A 61 30.15 9.04 -9.41
C THR A 61 29.95 8.05 -10.54
N MET A 62 29.84 6.74 -10.22
CA MET A 62 29.69 5.67 -11.21
C MET A 62 28.46 5.89 -12.11
N PRO A 63 28.58 5.79 -13.44
CA PRO A 63 27.44 5.83 -14.35
C PRO A 63 26.43 4.72 -14.05
N SER A 64 25.13 5.02 -14.17
CA SER A 64 24.07 4.04 -13.88
C SER A 64 24.17 2.78 -14.74
N LEU A 65 24.60 2.92 -15.99
CA LEU A 65 24.80 1.78 -16.90
C LEU A 65 25.88 0.82 -16.39
N GLU A 66 27.02 1.35 -15.96
CA GLU A 66 28.13 0.58 -15.38
C GLU A 66 27.70 -0.16 -14.12
N MET A 67 26.97 0.53 -13.24
CA MET A 67 26.42 -0.10 -12.05
C MET A 67 25.41 -1.21 -12.37
N ARG A 68 24.55 -1.02 -13.40
CA ARG A 68 23.64 -2.08 -13.88
C ARG A 68 24.42 -3.30 -14.37
N GLN A 69 25.51 -3.08 -15.13
CA GLN A 69 26.36 -4.15 -15.66
C GLN A 69 27.06 -4.92 -14.52
N ALA A 70 27.61 -4.22 -13.55
CA ALA A 70 28.26 -4.83 -12.39
C ALA A 70 27.27 -5.68 -11.55
N LEU A 71 26.06 -5.16 -11.31
CA LEU A 71 25.01 -5.91 -10.60
C LEU A 71 24.51 -7.12 -11.41
N ALA A 72 24.42 -7.01 -12.73
CA ALA A 72 24.07 -8.14 -13.62
C ALA A 72 25.16 -9.22 -13.61
N ALA A 73 26.42 -8.82 -13.66
CA ALA A 73 27.55 -9.74 -13.53
C ALA A 73 27.49 -10.50 -12.21
N TYR A 74 27.25 -9.81 -11.10
CA TYR A 74 27.10 -10.44 -9.78
C TYR A 74 25.99 -11.53 -9.77
N LEU A 75 24.84 -11.26 -10.36
CA LEU A 75 23.71 -12.21 -10.35
C LEU A 75 24.01 -13.50 -11.12
N SER A 76 24.92 -13.45 -12.12
CA SER A 76 25.30 -14.63 -12.90
C SER A 76 26.41 -15.46 -12.27
N LEU A 77 27.07 -14.95 -11.20
CA LEU A 77 28.12 -15.69 -10.52
C LEU A 77 27.51 -16.80 -9.66
N ASP A 78 28.17 -17.97 -9.68
CA ASP A 78 27.94 -19.05 -8.72
C ASP A 78 28.67 -18.70 -7.42
N ASN A 79 27.96 -18.05 -6.51
CA ASN A 79 28.47 -17.60 -5.22
C ASN A 79 27.49 -17.94 -4.09
N GLU A 80 27.96 -17.87 -2.85
CA GLU A 80 27.17 -18.22 -1.66
C GLU A 80 25.88 -17.37 -1.52
N ARG A 81 24.73 -18.04 -1.42
CA ARG A 81 23.40 -17.43 -1.21
C ARG A 81 22.55 -18.31 -0.28
N PRO A 82 21.91 -17.74 0.76
CA PRO A 82 22.00 -16.34 1.18
C PRO A 82 23.36 -16.03 1.83
N SER A 83 23.80 -14.77 1.77
CA SER A 83 25.00 -14.30 2.43
C SER A 83 24.95 -12.80 2.72
N ARG A 84 25.84 -12.33 3.63
CA ARG A 84 25.95 -10.90 3.93
C ARG A 84 26.31 -10.06 2.70
N LEU A 85 27.12 -10.61 1.79
CA LEU A 85 27.42 -9.95 0.52
C LEU A 85 26.17 -9.82 -0.34
N HIS A 86 25.40 -10.90 -0.42
CA HIS A 86 24.15 -10.93 -1.20
C HIS A 86 23.18 -9.84 -0.75
N SER A 87 22.96 -9.70 0.56
CA SER A 87 22.13 -8.63 1.16
C SER A 87 22.67 -7.22 0.84
N ARG A 88 23.99 -7.03 0.85
CA ARG A 88 24.60 -5.74 0.50
C ARG A 88 24.42 -5.37 -0.95
N ILE A 89 24.45 -6.33 -1.86
CA ILE A 89 24.16 -6.14 -3.29
C ILE A 89 22.70 -5.74 -3.47
N LEU A 90 21.76 -6.35 -2.77
CA LEU A 90 20.35 -5.94 -2.80
C LEU A 90 20.19 -4.47 -2.36
N LEU A 91 20.88 -4.07 -1.28
CA LEU A 91 20.86 -2.68 -0.83
C LEU A 91 21.44 -1.72 -1.88
N MET A 92 22.47 -2.11 -2.63
CA MET A 92 22.99 -1.30 -3.74
C MET A 92 21.98 -1.17 -4.86
N ALA A 93 21.27 -2.25 -5.21
CA ALA A 93 20.22 -2.22 -6.22
C ALA A 93 19.06 -1.28 -5.81
N THR A 94 18.67 -1.24 -4.52
CA THR A 94 17.67 -0.27 -4.05
C THR A 94 18.14 1.17 -4.21
N ARG A 95 19.42 1.44 -3.98
CA ARG A 95 20.02 2.78 -4.15
C ARG A 95 20.13 3.17 -5.63
N LEU A 96 20.49 2.21 -6.49
CA LEU A 96 20.49 2.43 -7.93
C LEU A 96 19.09 2.82 -8.42
N LYS A 97 18.05 2.11 -7.97
CA LYS A 97 16.66 2.45 -8.35
C LYS A 97 16.26 3.86 -7.96
N ALA A 98 16.76 4.37 -6.84
CA ALA A 98 16.44 5.72 -6.38
C ALA A 98 17.00 6.83 -7.31
N ARG A 99 18.11 6.57 -8.02
CA ARG A 99 18.75 7.52 -8.94
C ARG A 99 18.53 7.21 -10.42
N ASP A 100 18.04 6.02 -10.73
CA ASP A 100 17.88 5.51 -12.09
C ASP A 100 16.46 4.92 -12.27
N ALA A 101 15.57 5.72 -12.82
CA ALA A 101 14.18 5.34 -13.06
C ALA A 101 14.05 4.15 -14.03
N GLU A 102 15.00 4.01 -14.98
CA GLU A 102 15.02 2.96 -16.02
C GLU A 102 15.45 1.59 -15.47
N PHE A 103 16.10 1.57 -14.30
CA PHE A 103 16.51 0.30 -13.69
C PHE A 103 15.26 -0.50 -13.28
N LYS A 104 15.16 -1.73 -13.80
CA LYS A 104 14.05 -2.66 -13.51
C LYS A 104 14.32 -3.43 -12.22
N PHE A 105 14.13 -2.75 -11.09
CA PHE A 105 14.40 -3.31 -9.77
C PHE A 105 13.62 -4.61 -9.53
N GLY A 106 12.37 -4.69 -9.99
CA GLY A 106 11.54 -5.89 -9.82
C GLY A 106 12.18 -7.13 -10.44
N LYS A 107 12.64 -7.04 -11.70
CA LYS A 107 13.38 -8.13 -12.35
C LYS A 107 14.66 -8.49 -11.63
N PHE A 108 15.40 -7.48 -11.16
CA PHE A 108 16.60 -7.71 -10.38
C PHE A 108 16.29 -8.49 -9.10
N PHE A 109 15.27 -8.08 -8.36
CA PHE A 109 14.89 -8.70 -7.08
C PHE A 109 14.40 -10.15 -7.25
N GLU A 110 13.68 -10.43 -8.34
CA GLU A 110 13.29 -11.81 -8.71
C GLU A 110 14.50 -12.69 -9.03
N MET A 111 15.46 -12.18 -9.81
CA MET A 111 16.71 -12.90 -10.13
C MET A 111 17.66 -13.02 -8.93
N TRP A 112 17.62 -12.07 -8.01
CA TRP A 112 18.35 -12.10 -6.76
C TRP A 112 17.84 -13.24 -5.85
N GLY A 113 16.54 -13.61 -5.98
CA GLY A 113 15.86 -14.63 -5.21
C GLY A 113 15.27 -14.09 -3.91
N MET A 114 13.94 -13.92 -3.90
CA MET A 114 13.23 -13.30 -2.78
C MET A 114 13.33 -14.07 -1.46
N ASP A 115 13.60 -15.37 -1.53
CA ASP A 115 13.82 -16.30 -0.43
C ASP A 115 15.20 -16.17 0.23
N ASN A 116 16.14 -15.46 -0.41
CA ASN A 116 17.47 -15.21 0.13
C ASN A 116 17.52 -14.10 1.21
N LEU A 117 16.39 -13.49 1.55
CA LEU A 117 16.32 -12.51 2.64
C LEU A 117 16.60 -13.19 3.98
N THR A 118 17.71 -12.83 4.60
CA THR A 118 18.14 -13.31 5.93
C THR A 118 17.36 -12.62 7.06
N ASP A 119 17.40 -13.15 8.26
CA ASP A 119 16.74 -12.50 9.41
C ASP A 119 17.36 -11.14 9.74
N GLU A 120 18.66 -10.93 9.43
CA GLU A 120 19.33 -9.63 9.57
C GLU A 120 18.72 -8.58 8.61
N ASP A 121 18.33 -8.98 7.40
CA ASP A 121 17.70 -8.08 6.42
C ASP A 121 16.36 -7.51 6.88
N TRP A 122 15.71 -8.17 7.84
CA TRP A 122 14.46 -7.72 8.44
C TRP A 122 14.64 -6.80 9.64
N GLN A 123 15.87 -6.64 10.14
CA GLN A 123 16.14 -5.79 11.29
C GLN A 123 16.22 -4.33 10.87
N GLN A 124 15.55 -3.48 11.63
CA GLN A 124 15.61 -2.04 11.47
C GLN A 124 16.77 -1.48 12.30
N ASP A 125 17.66 -0.77 11.67
CA ASP A 125 18.71 -0.04 12.39
C ASP A 125 18.11 1.14 13.17
N LYS A 126 18.53 1.28 14.42
CA LYS A 126 18.16 2.41 15.27
C LYS A 126 19.42 3.20 15.61
N LYS A 127 19.38 4.50 15.40
CA LYS A 127 20.45 5.40 15.81
C LYS A 127 19.89 6.45 16.75
N GLU A 128 20.53 6.63 17.87
CA GLU A 128 20.23 7.74 18.76
C GLU A 128 20.78 9.03 18.16
N GLY A 129 19.92 10.01 17.97
CA GLY A 129 20.23 11.35 17.52
C GLY A 129 19.94 12.38 18.62
N ARG A 130 20.28 13.65 18.38
CA ARG A 130 20.04 14.75 19.33
C ARG A 130 18.56 14.97 19.66
N GLU A 131 17.65 14.60 18.77
CA GLU A 131 16.19 14.78 18.90
C GLU A 131 15.45 13.46 19.17
N GLY A 132 16.15 12.36 19.50
CA GLY A 132 15.56 11.04 19.76
C GLY A 132 16.07 9.93 18.83
N THR A 133 15.50 8.73 19.00
CA THR A 133 15.90 7.55 18.24
C THR A 133 15.34 7.59 16.82
N VAL A 134 16.22 7.62 15.81
CA VAL A 134 15.84 7.49 14.39
C VAL A 134 15.89 6.02 14.00
N THR A 135 14.77 5.48 13.53
CA THR A 135 14.67 4.11 13.03
C THR A 135 14.81 4.11 11.50
N PHE A 136 15.80 3.37 11.00
CA PHE A 136 16.02 3.21 9.57
C PHE A 136 15.24 2.00 9.04
N VAL A 137 14.74 2.15 7.83
CA VAL A 137 14.03 1.09 7.12
C VAL A 137 14.99 -0.07 6.82
N SER A 138 14.57 -1.30 7.08
CA SER A 138 15.38 -2.49 6.84
C SER A 138 15.60 -2.75 5.34
N VAL A 139 16.57 -3.60 5.00
CA VAL A 139 16.83 -4.01 3.59
C VAL A 139 15.60 -4.67 2.98
N ALA A 140 14.96 -5.58 3.73
CA ALA A 140 13.74 -6.26 3.30
C ALA A 140 12.59 -5.28 3.05
N GLU A 141 12.38 -4.30 3.96
CA GLU A 141 11.35 -3.26 3.76
C GLU A 141 11.59 -2.45 2.50
N HIS A 142 12.86 -2.03 2.24
CA HIS A 142 13.21 -1.31 1.02
C HIS A 142 12.88 -2.10 -0.23
N ALA A 143 13.31 -3.36 -0.29
CA ALA A 143 13.09 -4.23 -1.44
C ALA A 143 11.60 -4.48 -1.69
N ILE A 144 10.84 -4.83 -0.66
CA ILE A 144 9.39 -5.07 -0.74
C ILE A 144 8.65 -3.82 -1.22
N ARG A 145 8.98 -2.64 -0.70
CA ARG A 145 8.33 -1.38 -1.10
C ARG A 145 8.60 -1.04 -2.55
N LEU A 146 9.84 -1.18 -3.02
CA LEU A 146 10.20 -0.90 -4.42
C LEU A 146 9.53 -1.88 -5.38
N TYR A 147 9.55 -3.17 -5.07
CA TYR A 147 8.91 -4.18 -5.88
C TYR A 147 7.39 -3.95 -5.98
N ALA A 148 6.73 -3.76 -4.85
CA ALA A 148 5.29 -3.47 -4.82
C ALA A 148 4.92 -2.18 -5.58
N LYS A 149 5.79 -1.15 -5.52
CA LYS A 149 5.61 0.09 -6.27
C LYS A 149 5.71 -0.14 -7.78
N GLU A 150 6.71 -0.88 -8.24
CA GLU A 150 6.86 -1.20 -9.68
C GLU A 150 5.67 -2.03 -10.21
N LEU A 151 5.22 -3.05 -9.46
CA LEU A 151 4.02 -3.82 -9.79
C LEU A 151 2.79 -2.92 -9.92
N HIS A 152 2.67 -1.93 -9.02
CA HIS A 152 1.57 -0.98 -9.06
C HIS A 152 1.63 -0.09 -10.30
N GLU A 153 2.78 0.50 -10.59
CA GLU A 153 2.99 1.41 -11.72
C GLU A 153 2.79 0.69 -13.05
N ALA A 154 3.29 -0.54 -13.15
CA ALA A 154 3.11 -1.39 -14.32
C ALA A 154 1.67 -1.94 -14.47
N ARG A 155 0.80 -1.77 -13.47
CA ARG A 155 -0.53 -2.42 -13.40
C ARG A 155 -0.43 -3.93 -13.64
N ALA A 156 0.63 -4.54 -13.09
CA ALA A 156 0.93 -5.94 -13.30
C ALA A 156 -0.25 -6.82 -12.86
N LYS A 157 -0.59 -7.79 -13.72
CA LYS A 157 -1.58 -8.83 -13.43
C LYS A 157 -0.93 -10.11 -12.94
N GLU A 158 0.33 -10.26 -13.29
CA GLU A 158 1.18 -11.42 -12.93
C GLU A 158 2.36 -10.92 -12.11
N PHE A 159 2.75 -11.67 -11.12
CA PHE A 159 3.91 -11.41 -10.26
C PHE A 159 4.42 -12.72 -9.66
N ASN A 160 5.65 -12.65 -9.18
CA ASN A 160 6.29 -13.80 -8.55
C ASN A 160 5.45 -14.29 -7.36
N PRO A 161 5.05 -15.58 -7.31
CA PRO A 161 4.26 -16.15 -6.22
C PRO A 161 4.92 -16.01 -4.85
N ASP A 162 6.25 -15.93 -4.79
CA ASP A 162 7.03 -15.77 -3.55
C ASP A 162 6.82 -14.41 -2.88
N PHE A 163 6.26 -13.44 -3.60
CA PHE A 163 6.01 -12.10 -3.05
C PHE A 163 4.88 -12.07 -2.00
N GLU A 164 3.86 -12.93 -2.12
CA GLU A 164 2.79 -12.98 -1.12
C GLU A 164 3.29 -13.43 0.26
N PRO A 165 4.08 -14.51 0.38
CA PRO A 165 4.74 -14.88 1.64
C PRO A 165 5.57 -13.75 2.25
N LEU A 166 6.31 -13.00 1.43
CA LEU A 166 7.09 -11.85 1.91
C LEU A 166 6.21 -10.74 2.48
N LEU A 167 5.09 -10.40 1.82
CA LEU A 167 4.12 -9.44 2.35
C LEU A 167 3.51 -9.91 3.67
N VAL A 168 3.19 -11.19 3.79
CA VAL A 168 2.67 -11.77 5.04
C VAL A 168 3.71 -11.69 6.15
N LYS A 169 4.99 -12.00 5.86
CA LYS A 169 6.10 -11.86 6.82
C LYS A 169 6.26 -10.39 7.22
N ALA A 170 6.23 -9.44 6.26
CA ALA A 170 6.31 -8.01 6.54
C ALA A 170 5.18 -7.49 7.44
N ILE A 171 3.94 -7.97 7.24
CA ILE A 171 2.79 -7.61 8.09
C ILE A 171 2.97 -8.10 9.52
N LYS A 172 3.56 -9.29 9.72
CA LYS A 172 3.85 -9.84 11.06
C LYS A 172 5.00 -9.08 11.73
N GLN A 173 6.05 -8.78 10.99
CA GLN A 173 7.24 -8.10 11.50
C GLN A 173 6.97 -6.63 11.83
N TYR A 174 6.12 -5.96 11.02
CA TYR A 174 5.83 -4.54 11.16
C TYR A 174 4.31 -4.29 11.25
N PRO A 175 3.63 -4.71 12.31
CA PRO A 175 2.16 -4.75 12.41
C PRO A 175 1.51 -3.36 12.36
N THR A 176 2.24 -2.31 12.76
CA THR A 176 1.78 -0.90 12.71
C THR A 176 1.84 -0.31 11.29
N GLN A 177 2.59 -0.92 10.38
CA GLN A 177 2.75 -0.46 9.00
C GLN A 177 1.57 -0.90 8.13
N SER A 178 0.61 -0.03 7.92
CA SER A 178 -0.57 -0.32 7.07
C SER A 178 -0.22 -0.52 5.60
N LEU A 179 0.95 -0.05 5.14
CA LEU A 179 1.39 -0.11 3.75
C LEU A 179 1.50 -1.55 3.21
N TYR A 180 2.03 -2.50 4.01
CA TYR A 180 2.14 -3.90 3.59
C TYR A 180 0.77 -4.58 3.48
N LYS A 181 -0.16 -4.24 4.39
CA LYS A 181 -1.55 -4.68 4.31
C LYS A 181 -2.23 -4.16 3.05
N TYR A 182 -1.91 -2.93 2.66
CA TYR A 182 -2.39 -2.33 1.41
C TYR A 182 -1.83 -3.04 0.17
N TYR A 183 -0.53 -3.31 0.13
CA TYR A 183 0.06 -4.05 -0.97
C TYR A 183 -0.52 -5.46 -1.10
N LEU A 184 -0.77 -6.15 0.02
CA LEU A 184 -1.41 -7.47 0.01
C LEU A 184 -2.86 -7.40 -0.52
N ALA A 185 -3.62 -6.38 -0.13
CA ALA A 185 -4.97 -6.17 -0.66
C ALA A 185 -4.98 -5.95 -2.18
N ARG A 186 -4.02 -5.15 -2.68
CA ARG A 186 -3.82 -4.92 -4.11
C ARG A 186 -3.41 -6.18 -4.86
N LEU A 187 -2.52 -6.97 -4.28
CA LEU A 187 -2.11 -8.25 -4.80
C LEU A 187 -3.33 -9.16 -5.01
N TYR A 188 -4.19 -9.28 -4.01
CA TYR A 188 -5.43 -10.05 -4.13
C TYR A 188 -6.35 -9.50 -5.22
N ALA A 189 -6.45 -8.18 -5.36
CA ALA A 189 -7.26 -7.56 -6.42
C ALA A 189 -6.70 -7.86 -7.81
N ALA A 190 -5.41 -7.73 -8.01
CA ALA A 190 -4.73 -7.95 -9.28
C ALA A 190 -4.79 -9.41 -9.74
N THR A 191 -4.75 -10.38 -8.79
CA THR A 191 -4.86 -11.84 -9.06
C THR A 191 -6.30 -12.34 -9.15
N GLY A 192 -7.31 -11.47 -9.20
CA GLY A 192 -8.71 -11.88 -9.28
C GLY A 192 -9.28 -12.48 -7.98
N ARG A 193 -8.53 -12.50 -6.88
CA ARG A 193 -8.98 -12.97 -5.56
C ARG A 193 -9.86 -11.93 -4.87
N LYS A 194 -10.92 -11.52 -5.55
CA LYS A 194 -11.78 -10.40 -5.23
C LYS A 194 -12.33 -10.41 -3.79
N ALA A 195 -12.80 -11.56 -3.32
CA ALA A 195 -13.33 -11.69 -1.95
C ALA A 195 -12.25 -11.41 -0.89
N LYS A 196 -11.03 -11.94 -1.08
CA LYS A 196 -9.89 -11.66 -0.18
C LYS A 196 -9.50 -10.17 -0.24
N ALA A 197 -9.48 -9.57 -1.43
CA ALA A 197 -9.19 -8.16 -1.62
C ALA A 197 -10.20 -7.27 -0.88
N VAL A 198 -11.51 -7.49 -1.08
CA VAL A 198 -12.57 -6.74 -0.40
C VAL A 198 -12.43 -6.86 1.13
N LYS A 199 -12.20 -8.07 1.66
CA LYS A 199 -11.99 -8.29 3.10
C LYS A 199 -10.77 -7.52 3.63
N ALA A 200 -9.66 -7.53 2.88
CA ALA A 200 -8.44 -6.80 3.25
C ALA A 200 -8.64 -5.28 3.22
N TYR A 201 -9.29 -4.75 2.17
CA TYR A 201 -9.59 -3.32 2.08
C TYR A 201 -10.59 -2.86 3.15
N LYS A 202 -11.59 -3.67 3.53
CA LYS A 202 -12.48 -3.36 4.66
C LYS A 202 -11.68 -3.14 5.94
N LYS A 203 -10.74 -4.05 6.26
CA LYS A 203 -9.87 -3.92 7.44
C LYS A 203 -9.01 -2.66 7.37
N LEU A 204 -8.45 -2.35 6.21
CA LEU A 204 -7.67 -1.12 6.01
C LEU A 204 -8.51 0.14 6.18
N ALA A 205 -9.73 0.17 5.65
CA ALA A 205 -10.65 1.29 5.74
C ALA A 205 -11.02 1.64 7.20
N LEU A 206 -10.97 0.65 8.10
CA LEU A 206 -11.22 0.83 9.54
C LEU A 206 -10.06 1.48 10.28
N ILE A 207 -8.82 1.24 9.84
CA ILE A 207 -7.60 1.68 10.54
C ILE A 207 -6.92 2.88 9.87
N THR A 208 -7.33 3.26 8.65
CA THR A 208 -6.71 4.38 7.93
C THR A 208 -7.76 5.36 7.41
N GLY A 209 -7.43 6.66 7.48
CA GLY A 209 -8.24 7.73 6.87
C GLY A 209 -7.84 8.04 5.41
N GLN A 210 -7.32 7.06 4.66
CA GLN A 210 -6.75 7.31 3.33
C GLN A 210 -7.79 7.15 2.22
N SER A 211 -7.96 8.19 1.41
CA SER A 211 -8.91 8.24 0.29
C SER A 211 -8.71 7.12 -0.73
N TYR A 212 -7.47 6.77 -1.05
CA TYR A 212 -7.16 5.74 -2.05
C TYR A 212 -7.63 4.34 -1.64
N ILE A 213 -7.70 4.04 -0.34
CA ILE A 213 -8.25 2.76 0.16
C ILE A 213 -9.73 2.62 -0.24
N TRP A 214 -10.49 3.68 -0.07
CA TRP A 214 -11.91 3.72 -0.43
C TRP A 214 -12.12 3.70 -1.94
N SER A 215 -11.24 4.37 -2.70
CA SER A 215 -11.24 4.33 -4.16
C SER A 215 -11.02 2.91 -4.69
N ASP A 216 -10.01 2.23 -4.20
CA ASP A 216 -9.67 0.87 -4.61
C ASP A 216 -10.76 -0.13 -4.18
N LEU A 217 -11.31 0.03 -2.96
CA LEU A 217 -12.45 -0.74 -2.50
C LEU A 217 -13.68 -0.56 -3.41
N ALA A 218 -14.01 0.70 -3.76
CA ALA A 218 -15.13 1.02 -4.65
C ALA A 218 -15.01 0.33 -6.02
N ALA A 219 -13.77 0.22 -6.55
CA ALA A 219 -13.52 -0.46 -7.83
C ALA A 219 -13.83 -1.97 -7.77
N LEU A 220 -13.76 -2.58 -6.60
CA LEU A 220 -14.04 -4.01 -6.38
C LEU A 220 -15.51 -4.30 -6.05
N LEU A 221 -16.26 -3.30 -5.59
CA LEU A 221 -17.66 -3.50 -5.17
C LEU A 221 -18.59 -3.63 -6.37
N THR A 222 -19.45 -4.65 -6.34
CA THR A 222 -20.49 -4.88 -7.35
C THR A 222 -21.81 -4.19 -7.02
N GLY A 223 -22.14 -4.06 -5.71
CA GLY A 223 -23.34 -3.40 -5.24
C GLY A 223 -23.26 -1.88 -5.49
N PRO A 224 -24.19 -1.29 -6.27
CA PRO A 224 -24.12 0.12 -6.62
C PRO A 224 -24.20 1.04 -5.40
N VAL A 225 -24.99 0.68 -4.40
CA VAL A 225 -25.18 1.48 -3.17
C VAL A 225 -23.88 1.55 -2.36
N GLN A 226 -23.22 0.41 -2.12
CA GLN A 226 -21.95 0.35 -1.40
C GLN A 226 -20.82 1.03 -2.20
N ARG A 227 -20.81 0.81 -3.52
CA ARG A 227 -19.83 1.46 -4.42
C ARG A 227 -19.96 2.97 -4.40
N LYS A 228 -21.19 3.51 -4.47
CA LYS A 228 -21.46 4.94 -4.34
C LYS A 228 -20.98 5.49 -3.01
N ALA A 229 -21.34 4.84 -1.91
CA ALA A 229 -20.94 5.25 -0.56
C ALA A 229 -19.41 5.26 -0.39
N ALA A 230 -18.70 4.27 -0.93
CA ALA A 230 -17.23 4.23 -0.89
C ALA A 230 -16.59 5.36 -1.71
N LEU A 231 -17.12 5.70 -2.90
CA LEU A 231 -16.65 6.85 -3.69
C LEU A 231 -16.91 8.16 -2.96
N CYS A 232 -18.09 8.35 -2.38
CA CYS A 232 -18.42 9.52 -1.57
C CYS A 232 -17.45 9.67 -0.39
N LYS A 233 -17.14 8.57 0.31
CA LYS A 233 -16.15 8.56 1.40
C LYS A 233 -14.76 8.94 0.91
N ALA A 234 -14.35 8.42 -0.24
CA ALA A 234 -13.06 8.75 -0.86
C ALA A 234 -12.97 10.25 -1.19
N LEU A 235 -14.03 10.85 -1.74
CA LEU A 235 -14.11 12.28 -2.04
C LEU A 235 -14.03 13.14 -0.78
N LEU A 236 -14.71 12.76 0.29
CA LEU A 236 -14.67 13.49 1.57
C LEU A 236 -13.30 13.44 2.25
N LEU A 237 -12.53 12.38 2.04
CA LEU A 237 -11.19 12.20 2.62
C LEU A 237 -10.07 12.80 1.78
N GLN A 238 -10.29 12.99 0.48
CA GLN A 238 -9.25 13.50 -0.44
C GLN A 238 -9.06 15.01 -0.28
N ARG A 239 -7.88 15.40 0.20
CA ARG A 239 -7.52 16.83 0.35
C ARG A 239 -6.99 17.45 -0.92
N ASP A 240 -6.32 16.66 -1.75
CA ASP A 240 -5.76 17.11 -3.03
C ASP A 240 -6.82 16.95 -4.12
N VAL A 241 -7.42 18.09 -4.51
CA VAL A 241 -8.47 18.15 -5.53
C VAL A 241 -8.01 17.53 -6.86
N ASN A 242 -6.74 17.67 -7.23
CA ASN A 242 -6.21 17.14 -8.49
C ASN A 242 -6.27 15.61 -8.55
N LYS A 243 -6.36 14.92 -7.41
CA LYS A 243 -6.48 13.46 -7.32
C LYS A 243 -7.93 12.95 -7.31
N THR A 244 -8.92 13.84 -7.38
CA THR A 244 -10.35 13.45 -7.28
C THR A 244 -10.99 13.11 -8.63
N GLY A 245 -10.36 13.46 -9.76
CA GLY A 245 -10.99 13.35 -11.08
C GLY A 245 -11.64 11.98 -11.37
N ARG A 246 -10.91 10.87 -11.12
CA ARG A 246 -11.47 9.52 -11.34
C ARG A 246 -12.63 9.20 -10.39
N LEU A 247 -12.63 9.75 -9.17
CA LEU A 247 -13.70 9.57 -8.20
C LEU A 247 -14.98 10.25 -8.69
N HIS A 248 -14.87 11.48 -9.18
CA HIS A 248 -15.99 12.24 -9.77
C HIS A 248 -16.60 11.49 -10.97
N LEU A 249 -15.79 10.98 -11.91
CA LEU A 249 -16.31 10.19 -13.03
C LEU A 249 -17.00 8.90 -12.58
N GLY A 250 -16.42 8.19 -11.62
CA GLY A 250 -17.01 6.96 -11.07
C GLY A 250 -18.33 7.22 -10.38
N LEU A 251 -18.47 8.34 -9.65
CA LEU A 251 -19.70 8.74 -8.99
C LEU A 251 -20.76 9.22 -9.99
N ALA A 252 -20.35 10.05 -10.97
CA ALA A 252 -21.25 10.51 -12.04
C ALA A 252 -21.91 9.34 -12.78
N GLN A 253 -21.14 8.30 -13.11
CA GLN A 253 -21.67 7.09 -13.74
C GLN A 253 -22.80 6.43 -12.91
N LEU A 254 -22.61 6.35 -11.60
CA LEU A 254 -23.64 5.75 -10.72
C LEU A 254 -24.87 6.65 -10.61
N LEU A 255 -24.68 7.96 -10.51
CA LEU A 255 -25.76 8.93 -10.42
C LEU A 255 -26.59 8.98 -11.70
N ILE A 256 -25.97 8.87 -12.89
CA ILE A 256 -26.68 8.74 -14.18
C ILE A 256 -27.55 7.49 -14.18
N LYS A 257 -27.04 6.35 -13.71
CA LYS A 257 -27.83 5.10 -13.61
C LYS A 257 -28.99 5.19 -12.63
N GLU A 258 -28.91 6.10 -11.65
CA GLU A 258 -29.99 6.39 -10.70
C GLU A 258 -30.93 7.51 -11.20
N ASN A 259 -30.75 8.01 -12.42
CA ASN A 259 -31.45 9.17 -12.99
C ASN A 259 -31.31 10.47 -12.17
N LYS A 260 -30.23 10.58 -11.37
CA LYS A 260 -29.87 11.78 -10.60
C LYS A 260 -29.01 12.69 -11.45
N PHE A 261 -29.61 13.24 -12.51
CA PHE A 261 -28.88 14.00 -13.52
C PHE A 261 -28.30 15.34 -13.00
N PRO A 262 -28.99 16.12 -12.14
CA PRO A 262 -28.40 17.36 -11.59
C PRO A 262 -27.14 17.11 -10.77
N GLU A 263 -27.14 16.04 -9.92
CA GLU A 263 -25.97 15.64 -9.13
C GLU A 263 -24.87 15.06 -10.02
N ALA A 264 -25.22 14.28 -11.04
CA ALA A 264 -24.25 13.75 -12.01
C ALA A 264 -23.59 14.88 -12.80
N ALA A 265 -24.33 15.89 -13.22
CA ALA A 265 -23.81 17.07 -13.90
C ALA A 265 -22.84 17.87 -13.01
N CYS A 266 -23.09 17.94 -11.70
CA CYS A 266 -22.18 18.52 -10.72
C CYS A 266 -20.85 17.76 -10.68
N GLU A 267 -20.86 16.44 -10.63
CA GLU A 267 -19.64 15.61 -10.64
C GLU A 267 -18.82 15.78 -11.93
N LEU A 268 -19.50 15.79 -13.07
CA LEU A 268 -18.87 16.00 -14.38
C LEU A 268 -18.27 17.39 -14.50
N ARG A 269 -18.91 18.43 -13.94
CA ARG A 269 -18.37 19.78 -13.86
C ARG A 269 -17.09 19.80 -13.04
N GLN A 270 -17.07 19.17 -11.82
CA GLN A 270 -15.89 19.07 -10.98
C GLN A 270 -14.72 18.40 -11.72
N TYR A 271 -14.97 17.30 -12.42
CA TYR A 271 -13.95 16.65 -13.25
C TYR A 271 -13.40 17.57 -14.31
N ARG A 272 -14.27 18.20 -15.11
CA ARG A 272 -13.89 19.13 -16.17
C ARG A 272 -13.03 20.28 -15.62
N ASP A 273 -13.48 20.91 -14.54
CA ASP A 273 -12.82 22.08 -13.97
C ASP A 273 -11.40 21.75 -13.45
N ILE A 274 -11.20 20.53 -12.88
CA ILE A 274 -9.90 20.03 -12.48
C ILE A 274 -9.00 19.86 -13.71
N TYR A 275 -9.48 19.18 -14.74
CA TYR A 275 -8.69 18.87 -15.93
C TYR A 275 -8.34 20.11 -16.73
N THR A 276 -9.30 21.03 -16.90
CA THR A 276 -9.06 22.31 -17.60
C THR A 276 -8.03 23.17 -16.87
N ARG A 277 -8.14 23.28 -15.53
CA ARG A 277 -7.18 24.05 -14.71
C ARG A 277 -5.75 23.52 -14.83
N ASN A 278 -5.58 22.21 -14.96
CA ASN A 278 -4.26 21.59 -15.08
C ASN A 278 -3.80 21.42 -16.53
N GLY A 279 -4.55 21.85 -17.53
CA GLY A 279 -4.24 21.64 -18.94
C GLY A 279 -4.28 20.18 -19.37
N TRP A 280 -5.02 19.31 -18.66
CA TRP A 280 -5.12 17.90 -18.97
C TRP A 280 -6.22 17.62 -19.98
N HIS A 281 -5.99 16.61 -20.82
CA HIS A 281 -6.98 16.18 -21.80
C HIS A 281 -8.21 15.52 -21.14
N LEU A 282 -9.42 15.96 -21.56
CA LEU A 282 -10.67 15.34 -21.13
C LEU A 282 -10.85 13.99 -21.83
N SER A 283 -11.08 12.91 -21.06
CA SER A 283 -11.19 11.55 -21.58
C SER A 283 -12.46 11.35 -22.41
N ASP A 284 -12.41 10.42 -23.39
CA ASP A 284 -13.61 9.99 -24.13
C ASP A 284 -14.69 9.43 -23.21
N TYR A 285 -14.28 8.85 -22.09
CA TYR A 285 -15.21 8.37 -21.08
C TYR A 285 -16.02 9.50 -20.44
N TYR A 286 -15.38 10.64 -20.14
CA TYR A 286 -16.09 11.85 -19.71
C TYR A 286 -17.07 12.33 -20.76
N GLN A 287 -16.68 12.36 -22.04
CA GLN A 287 -17.57 12.82 -23.13
C GLN A 287 -18.83 11.93 -23.23
N ARG A 288 -18.67 10.61 -23.15
CA ARG A 288 -19.81 9.66 -23.13
C ARG A 288 -20.74 9.91 -21.94
N LEU A 289 -20.21 10.09 -20.75
CA LEU A 289 -21.03 10.36 -19.56
C LEU A 289 -21.74 11.72 -19.69
N ARG A 290 -21.08 12.72 -20.25
CA ARG A 290 -21.69 14.05 -20.45
C ARG A 290 -22.85 13.99 -21.44
N GLN A 291 -22.74 13.18 -22.51
CA GLN A 291 -23.82 12.95 -23.47
C GLN A 291 -25.00 12.17 -22.86
N SER A 292 -24.77 11.39 -21.81
CA SER A 292 -25.83 10.64 -21.10
C SER A 292 -26.65 11.52 -20.12
N VAL A 293 -26.24 12.77 -19.91
CA VAL A 293 -26.97 13.73 -19.10
C VAL A 293 -27.79 14.64 -20.03
N PRO A 294 -29.09 14.83 -19.82
CA PRO A 294 -29.92 15.73 -20.64
C PRO A 294 -29.29 17.13 -20.76
N ALA A 295 -29.41 17.73 -21.93
CA ALA A 295 -28.71 18.99 -22.26
C ALA A 295 -29.17 20.17 -21.40
N ASP A 296 -30.44 20.18 -21.01
CA ASP A 296 -31.09 21.19 -20.17
C ASP A 296 -30.84 21.00 -18.65
N THR A 297 -30.13 19.93 -18.25
CA THR A 297 -29.90 19.64 -16.86
C THR A 297 -29.02 20.72 -16.20
N GLN A 298 -29.59 21.39 -15.19
CA GLN A 298 -28.85 22.32 -14.35
C GLN A 298 -28.14 21.55 -13.23
N PRO A 299 -26.80 21.66 -13.11
CA PRO A 299 -26.08 21.00 -12.05
C PRO A 299 -26.42 21.62 -10.68
N VAL A 300 -26.56 20.77 -9.65
CA VAL A 300 -26.61 21.25 -8.27
C VAL A 300 -25.34 22.04 -7.93
N ARG A 301 -25.41 22.90 -6.89
CA ARG A 301 -24.27 23.70 -6.45
C ARG A 301 -23.08 22.81 -6.06
N ASP A 302 -23.32 21.83 -5.19
CA ASP A 302 -22.37 20.81 -4.74
C ASP A 302 -23.10 19.53 -4.29
N ASN A 303 -22.37 18.44 -4.12
CA ASN A 303 -22.90 17.14 -3.69
C ASN A 303 -22.48 16.76 -2.27
N ARG A 304 -22.05 17.68 -1.44
CA ARG A 304 -21.50 17.38 -0.11
C ARG A 304 -22.53 16.71 0.80
N SER A 305 -23.79 17.16 0.75
CA SER A 305 -24.91 16.54 1.48
C SER A 305 -25.17 15.11 1.03
N LEU A 306 -25.14 14.85 -0.27
CA LEU A 306 -25.26 13.50 -0.86
C LEU A 306 -24.09 12.61 -0.41
N TYR A 307 -22.87 13.14 -0.38
CA TYR A 307 -21.72 12.36 0.13
C TYR A 307 -21.92 11.96 1.57
N GLN A 308 -22.31 12.88 2.44
CA GLN A 308 -22.56 12.59 3.86
C GLN A 308 -23.70 11.62 4.10
N ALA A 309 -24.83 11.80 3.39
CA ALA A 309 -25.99 10.90 3.48
C ALA A 309 -25.63 9.45 3.05
N SER A 310 -24.70 9.32 2.08
CA SER A 310 -24.25 8.00 1.62
C SER A 310 -23.42 7.23 2.64
N LEU A 311 -22.86 7.88 3.67
CA LEU A 311 -21.99 7.22 4.65
C LEU A 311 -22.70 6.22 5.54
N ALA A 312 -23.99 6.40 5.81
CA ALA A 312 -24.76 5.50 6.67
C ALA A 312 -24.75 4.04 6.20
N VAL A 313 -24.57 3.82 4.89
CA VAL A 313 -24.47 2.48 4.30
C VAL A 313 -23.15 1.79 4.64
N LEU A 314 -22.06 2.57 4.86
CA LEU A 314 -20.73 2.02 5.03
C LEU A 314 -20.55 1.28 6.36
N ASP A 315 -21.15 1.76 7.43
CA ASP A 315 -21.02 1.11 8.73
C ASP A 315 -21.58 -0.31 8.69
N ASN A 316 -22.78 -0.49 8.12
CA ASN A 316 -23.34 -1.82 7.92
C ASN A 316 -22.47 -2.70 7.00
N PHE A 317 -21.92 -2.12 5.94
CA PHE A 317 -21.07 -2.85 5.01
C PHE A 317 -19.72 -3.25 5.64
N LEU A 318 -19.04 -2.33 6.30
CA LEU A 318 -17.70 -2.58 6.88
C LEU A 318 -17.74 -3.63 7.98
N TYR A 319 -18.79 -3.61 8.78
CA TYR A 319 -18.94 -4.47 9.94
C TYR A 319 -19.92 -5.63 9.75
N SER A 320 -20.32 -5.90 8.51
CA SER A 320 -21.26 -7.00 8.19
C SER A 320 -20.78 -8.37 8.67
N ASP A 321 -19.48 -8.56 8.81
CA ASP A 321 -18.86 -9.82 9.26
C ASP A 321 -18.86 -9.97 10.80
N LEU A 322 -19.24 -8.90 11.55
CA LEU A 322 -19.36 -8.96 12.98
C LEU A 322 -20.74 -9.42 13.38
N PRO A 323 -20.84 -10.28 14.44
CA PRO A 323 -22.13 -10.67 14.97
C PRO A 323 -22.86 -9.46 15.56
N GLU A 324 -24.19 -9.49 15.49
CA GLU A 324 -25.02 -8.56 16.22
C GLU A 324 -25.18 -9.07 17.66
N VAL A 325 -24.98 -8.17 18.62
CA VAL A 325 -25.07 -8.44 20.06
C VAL A 325 -26.27 -7.70 20.63
N PRO A 326 -27.14 -8.38 21.41
CA PRO A 326 -28.22 -7.73 22.12
C PRO A 326 -27.69 -6.74 23.14
N LEU A 327 -28.29 -5.57 23.21
CA LEU A 327 -28.03 -4.53 24.22
C LEU A 327 -29.31 -4.03 24.84
N THR A 328 -29.30 -3.88 26.16
CA THR A 328 -30.41 -3.27 26.92
C THR A 328 -29.98 -1.91 27.47
N LEU A 329 -30.76 -0.86 27.19
CA LEU A 329 -30.56 0.46 27.77
C LEU A 329 -30.89 0.40 29.27
N THR A 330 -29.92 0.75 30.09
CA THR A 330 -30.08 0.78 31.56
C THR A 330 -30.28 2.18 32.11
N THR A 331 -29.46 3.15 31.69
CA THR A 331 -29.53 4.53 32.17
C THR A 331 -29.06 5.53 31.10
N GLU A 332 -29.65 6.73 31.13
CA GLU A 332 -29.11 7.92 30.50
C GLU A 332 -28.56 8.84 31.61
N PHE A 333 -27.42 9.49 31.36
CA PHE A 333 -26.75 10.35 32.34
C PHE A 333 -25.96 11.45 31.62
N THR A 334 -25.67 12.52 32.36
CA THR A 334 -24.76 13.57 31.86
C THR A 334 -23.32 13.21 32.22
N ASP A 335 -22.44 13.16 31.22
CA ASP A 335 -21.03 12.89 31.44
C ASP A 335 -20.29 14.08 32.07
N ARG A 336 -19.01 13.89 32.46
CA ARG A 336 -18.19 14.95 33.08
C ARG A 336 -17.97 16.18 32.21
N ARG A 337 -18.28 16.10 30.90
CA ARG A 337 -18.17 17.20 29.93
C ARG A 337 -19.51 17.87 29.64
N GLY A 338 -20.58 17.50 30.36
CA GLY A 338 -21.91 18.02 30.14
C GLY A 338 -22.71 17.40 29.00
N ASN A 339 -22.21 16.32 28.37
CA ASN A 339 -22.90 15.67 27.25
C ASN A 339 -23.82 14.56 27.76
N MET A 340 -25.01 14.48 27.18
CA MET A 340 -25.94 13.36 27.43
C MET A 340 -25.38 12.05 26.87
N SER A 341 -25.16 11.08 27.70
CA SER A 341 -24.63 9.76 27.41
C SER A 341 -25.59 8.67 27.89
N ALA A 342 -25.48 7.49 27.30
CA ALA A 342 -26.27 6.33 27.66
C ALA A 342 -25.36 5.15 28.03
N ARG A 343 -25.80 4.39 29.04
CA ARG A 343 -25.22 3.10 29.39
C ARG A 343 -26.14 1.99 28.92
N LEU A 344 -25.61 1.11 28.09
CA LEU A 344 -26.26 -0.12 27.65
C LEU A 344 -25.47 -1.30 28.21
N VAL A 345 -26.14 -2.44 28.38
CA VAL A 345 -25.53 -3.65 28.92
C VAL A 345 -25.84 -4.81 27.98
N THR A 346 -24.81 -5.63 27.70
CA THR A 346 -24.95 -6.91 27.01
C THR A 346 -25.56 -7.98 27.91
N ASP A 347 -26.04 -9.09 27.35
CA ASP A 347 -26.61 -10.20 28.13
C ASP A 347 -25.61 -10.83 29.10
N ASP A 348 -24.30 -10.74 28.81
CA ASP A 348 -23.20 -11.19 29.69
C ASP A 348 -22.76 -10.11 30.72
N GLY A 349 -23.51 -9.02 30.83
CA GLY A 349 -23.32 -7.99 31.85
C GLY A 349 -22.27 -6.93 31.53
N LYS A 350 -21.67 -6.94 30.35
CA LYS A 350 -20.67 -5.93 29.94
C LYS A 350 -21.34 -4.60 29.63
N ALA A 351 -20.85 -3.52 30.22
CA ALA A 351 -21.35 -2.19 29.99
C ALA A 351 -20.72 -1.57 28.72
N VAL A 352 -21.56 -0.93 27.91
CA VAL A 352 -21.18 -0.17 26.74
C VAL A 352 -21.75 1.24 26.85
N PHE A 353 -20.93 2.24 26.49
CA PHE A 353 -21.32 3.64 26.59
C PHE A 353 -21.39 4.28 25.22
N LEU A 354 -22.40 5.12 24.99
CA LEU A 354 -22.55 5.87 23.73
C LEU A 354 -23.27 7.21 23.99
N PRO A 355 -23.12 8.20 23.09
CA PRO A 355 -23.90 9.43 23.17
C PRO A 355 -25.41 9.13 23.10
N ALA A 356 -26.20 9.75 23.98
CA ALA A 356 -27.66 9.56 24.03
C ALA A 356 -28.35 9.95 22.70
N SER A 357 -27.74 10.82 21.90
CA SER A 357 -28.19 11.19 20.55
C SER A 357 -28.23 10.03 19.57
N ARG A 358 -27.56 8.92 19.87
CA ARG A 358 -27.61 7.69 19.05
C ARG A 358 -28.74 6.75 19.39
N LEU A 359 -29.42 6.99 20.54
CA LEU A 359 -30.57 6.20 20.91
C LEU A 359 -31.75 6.56 20.01
N LEU A 360 -32.53 5.54 19.68
CA LEU A 360 -33.74 5.68 18.88
C LEU A 360 -34.95 5.87 19.77
N THR A 361 -35.98 6.50 19.21
CA THR A 361 -37.31 6.58 19.77
C THR A 361 -38.28 5.81 18.89
N ASP A 362 -39.28 5.21 19.44
CA ASP A 362 -40.36 4.58 18.72
C ASP A 362 -41.32 5.61 18.07
N ALA A 363 -42.35 5.14 17.43
CA ALA A 363 -43.34 5.99 16.75
C ALA A 363 -44.15 6.88 17.76
N GLN A 364 -44.11 6.55 19.03
CA GLN A 364 -44.78 7.31 20.08
C GLN A 364 -43.84 8.26 20.82
N GLY A 365 -42.59 8.38 20.40
CA GLY A 365 -41.57 9.24 21.01
C GLY A 365 -40.93 8.65 22.28
N VAL A 366 -41.18 7.38 22.58
CA VAL A 366 -40.59 6.69 23.74
C VAL A 366 -39.23 6.11 23.38
N ARG A 367 -38.26 6.17 24.31
CA ARG A 367 -36.94 5.58 24.12
C ARG A 367 -37.03 4.07 23.93
N VAL A 368 -36.48 3.56 22.81
CA VAL A 368 -36.29 2.13 22.62
C VAL A 368 -35.34 1.62 23.71
N ARG A 369 -35.68 0.49 24.32
CA ARG A 369 -34.86 -0.10 25.40
C ARG A 369 -33.95 -1.23 24.91
N HIS A 370 -34.38 -1.97 23.91
CA HIS A 370 -33.66 -3.13 23.43
C HIS A 370 -33.12 -2.86 22.04
N TYR A 371 -31.84 -3.19 21.82
CA TYR A 371 -31.14 -2.94 20.60
C TYR A 371 -30.35 -4.18 20.14
N LEU A 372 -30.15 -4.34 18.84
CA LEU A 372 -29.10 -5.15 18.28
C LEU A 372 -27.97 -4.22 17.82
N ALA A 373 -26.76 -4.53 18.19
CA ALA A 373 -25.59 -3.70 17.92
C ALA A 373 -24.43 -4.53 17.40
N ARG A 374 -23.62 -3.95 16.51
CA ARG A 374 -22.28 -4.46 16.23
C ARG A 374 -21.27 -3.67 17.04
N ILE A 375 -20.43 -4.39 17.77
CA ILE A 375 -19.47 -3.83 18.70
C ILE A 375 -18.07 -4.20 18.24
N VAL A 376 -17.14 -3.26 18.31
CA VAL A 376 -15.70 -3.47 18.17
C VAL A 376 -15.02 -3.11 19.48
N ASN A 377 -13.93 -3.76 19.80
CA ASN A 377 -13.15 -3.53 21.01
C ASN A 377 -11.75 -2.97 20.67
N PRO A 378 -11.64 -1.74 20.15
CA PRO A 378 -10.33 -1.12 20.01
C PRO A 378 -9.78 -0.81 21.39
N ASP A 379 -8.54 -1.19 21.65
CA ASP A 379 -7.84 -0.92 22.93
C ASP A 379 -8.63 -1.40 24.17
N ASP A 380 -9.25 -2.59 24.06
CA ASP A 380 -10.10 -3.21 25.10
C ASP A 380 -11.32 -2.37 25.55
N ARG A 381 -11.67 -1.36 24.76
CA ARG A 381 -12.87 -0.53 25.02
C ARG A 381 -13.96 -0.85 24.01
N PRO A 382 -15.15 -1.29 24.46
CA PRO A 382 -16.26 -1.59 23.56
C PRO A 382 -16.78 -0.31 22.91
N LYS A 383 -16.81 -0.30 21.57
CA LYS A 383 -17.38 0.80 20.78
C LYS A 383 -18.51 0.27 19.91
N VAL A 384 -19.71 0.81 20.13
CA VAL A 384 -20.89 0.53 19.29
C VAL A 384 -20.73 1.17 17.91
N ILE A 385 -20.79 0.36 16.87
CA ILE A 385 -20.71 0.82 15.48
C ILE A 385 -22.12 0.99 14.93
N THR A 386 -22.90 -0.07 14.91
CA THR A 386 -24.30 -0.04 14.45
C THR A 386 -25.23 -0.27 15.63
N LEU A 387 -26.39 0.36 15.58
CA LEU A 387 -27.43 0.23 16.59
C LEU A 387 -28.79 0.22 15.87
N ARG A 388 -29.59 -0.81 16.08
CA ARG A 388 -30.96 -0.89 15.57
C ARG A 388 -31.92 -1.41 16.63
N PRO A 389 -33.20 -1.05 16.57
CA PRO A 389 -34.17 -1.59 17.50
C PRO A 389 -34.19 -3.12 17.47
N TYR A 390 -34.41 -3.73 18.60
CA TYR A 390 -34.64 -5.15 18.76
C TYR A 390 -36.03 -5.32 19.44
N SER A 391 -36.96 -5.86 18.68
CA SER A 391 -38.31 -6.18 19.15
C SER A 391 -38.38 -7.60 19.70
#